data_9cda1703118a17d69e62a19a6b83c860
#
_entry.id   9cda1703118a17d69e62a19a6b83c860
#
_cell.length_a   1.000
_cell.length_b   1.000
_cell.length_c   1.000
_cell.angle_alpha   90.00
_cell.angle_beta   90.00
_cell.angle_gamma   90.00
#
_symmetry.space_group_name_H-M   'P 1'
#
loop_
_entity.id
_entity.type
_entity.pdbx_description
1 polymer ?
#
loop_
_entity_poly.entity_id
_entity_poly.type
_entity_poly.pdbx_seq_one_letter_code
_entity_poly.pdbx_strand_id
1 'polypeptide(L)'
;WKSIESQLMNLLNEWSRYKHSKKEYMTQVRKTLDACIYGQLDAKKHIERLIAQWINGKMEGNVFGFQGPPGVGKTTLCKKGLAKCLTDENGESRPFSFIALGGATNGSYLDGHSYTYVGSTWGRIVDILIETKCMNPVIYIDELDKVSKTEHGKEIIGILTHLTDPSQNQ
;
A
#
# COMPACT_ATOMS: atom_id res chain seq x y z
N TRP A 1 -28.81 26.79 28.13
CA TRP A 1 -27.58 26.26 28.75
C TRP A 1 -27.61 24.71 28.78
N LYS A 2 -28.65 24.06 29.33
CA LYS A 2 -28.75 22.58 29.42
C LYS A 2 -28.64 21.86 28.06
N SER A 3 -29.11 22.48 26.99
CA SER A 3 -28.99 21.90 25.62
C SER A 3 -27.54 21.91 25.13
N ILE A 4 -26.78 22.98 25.39
CA ILE A 4 -25.38 23.11 24.99
C ILE A 4 -24.50 22.13 25.82
N GLU A 5 -24.80 22.01 27.11
CA GLU A 5 -24.09 21.09 28.00
C GLU A 5 -24.27 19.62 27.55
N SER A 6 -25.50 19.24 27.17
CA SER A 6 -25.80 17.91 26.63
C SER A 6 -25.08 17.65 25.31
N GLN A 7 -25.00 18.63 24.40
CA GLN A 7 -24.26 18.52 23.14
C GLN A 7 -22.76 18.36 23.37
N LEU A 8 -22.18 19.14 24.30
CA LEU A 8 -20.77 19.03 24.68
C LEU A 8 -20.45 17.65 25.27
N MET A 9 -21.28 17.13 26.14
CA MET A 9 -21.10 15.78 26.70
C MET A 9 -21.15 14.69 25.63
N ASN A 10 -22.05 14.80 24.67
CA ASN A 10 -22.12 13.86 23.55
C ASN A 10 -20.83 13.90 22.71
N LEU A 11 -20.36 15.09 22.35
CA LEU A 11 -19.10 15.26 21.60
C LEU A 11 -17.89 14.72 22.36
N LEU A 12 -17.83 14.92 23.67
CA LEU A 12 -16.75 14.37 24.52
C LEU A 12 -16.81 12.82 24.54
N ASN A 13 -17.98 12.23 24.61
CA ASN A 13 -18.16 10.79 24.57
C ASN A 13 -17.76 10.21 23.21
N GLU A 14 -18.18 10.83 22.11
CA GLU A 14 -17.77 10.44 20.76
C GLU A 14 -16.26 10.55 20.57
N TRP A 15 -15.67 11.64 21.03
CA TRP A 15 -14.22 11.84 20.98
C TRP A 15 -13.46 10.78 21.78
N SER A 16 -13.96 10.43 22.96
CA SER A 16 -13.35 9.39 23.79
C SER A 16 -13.42 8.02 23.14
N ARG A 17 -14.56 7.67 22.53
CA ARG A 17 -14.72 6.42 21.75
C ARG A 17 -13.78 6.39 20.56
N TYR A 18 -13.69 7.48 19.81
CA TYR A 18 -12.80 7.60 18.66
C TYR A 18 -11.31 7.42 19.03
N LYS A 19 -10.87 8.06 20.11
CA LYS A 19 -9.50 7.87 20.64
C LYS A 19 -9.23 6.43 21.04
N HIS A 20 -10.20 5.80 21.69
CA HIS A 20 -10.08 4.42 22.15
C HIS A 20 -9.96 3.46 20.96
N SER A 21 -10.83 3.58 19.97
CA SER A 21 -10.80 2.80 18.74
C SER A 21 -9.47 2.92 17.99
N LYS A 22 -8.92 4.12 17.84
CA LYS A 22 -7.59 4.33 17.24
C LYS A 22 -6.47 3.64 18.02
N LYS A 23 -6.52 3.68 19.34
CA LYS A 23 -5.52 3.04 20.20
C LYS A 23 -5.58 1.51 20.07
N GLU A 24 -6.79 0.96 20.05
CA GLU A 24 -7.00 -0.47 19.85
C GLU A 24 -6.49 -0.93 18.48
N TYR A 25 -6.82 -0.19 17.42
CA TYR A 25 -6.34 -0.46 16.08
C TYR A 25 -4.81 -0.46 16.02
N MET A 26 -4.13 0.54 16.57
CA MET A 26 -2.66 0.57 16.60
C MET A 26 -2.05 -0.55 17.43
N THR A 27 -2.73 -1.00 18.47
CA THR A 27 -2.31 -2.18 19.24
C THR A 27 -2.41 -3.45 18.40
N GLN A 28 -3.47 -3.58 17.61
CA GLN A 28 -3.64 -4.70 16.68
C GLN A 28 -2.60 -4.67 15.55
N VAL A 29 -2.29 -3.49 15.01
CA VAL A 29 -1.22 -3.30 14.02
C VAL A 29 0.11 -3.85 14.55
N ARG A 30 0.50 -3.49 15.77
CA ARG A 30 1.73 -4.03 16.40
C ARG A 30 1.73 -5.54 16.50
N LYS A 31 0.65 -6.11 17.02
CA LYS A 31 0.50 -7.56 17.14
C LYS A 31 0.64 -8.25 15.78
N THR A 32 0.02 -7.72 14.74
CA THR A 32 0.08 -8.26 13.37
C THR A 32 1.50 -8.18 12.82
N LEU A 33 2.20 -7.06 12.99
CA LEU A 33 3.58 -6.88 12.56
C LEU A 33 4.55 -7.79 13.33
N ASP A 34 4.35 -7.99 14.63
CA ASP A 34 5.19 -8.86 15.44
C ASP A 34 4.97 -10.34 15.11
N ALA A 35 3.76 -10.72 14.78
CA ALA A 35 3.42 -12.08 14.37
C ALA A 35 3.88 -12.42 12.94
N CYS A 36 4.05 -11.43 12.05
CA CYS A 36 4.34 -11.69 10.63
C CYS A 36 5.80 -12.09 10.37
N ILE A 37 6.75 -11.56 11.13
CA ILE A 37 8.18 -11.81 10.97
C ILE A 37 8.92 -11.51 12.27
N TYR A 38 9.98 -12.30 12.54
CA TYR A 38 10.88 -12.07 13.66
C TYR A 38 11.87 -10.92 13.36
N GLY A 39 12.13 -10.08 14.34
CA GLY A 39 13.07 -8.96 14.19
C GLY A 39 12.51 -7.82 13.33
N GLN A 40 13.36 -7.21 12.52
CA GLN A 40 13.03 -6.09 11.61
C GLN A 40 12.35 -4.89 12.32
N LEU A 41 12.80 -4.56 13.53
CA LEU A 41 12.15 -3.59 14.42
C LEU A 41 12.01 -2.20 13.79
N ASP A 42 13.03 -1.75 13.06
CA ASP A 42 13.00 -0.42 12.45
C ASP A 42 11.99 -0.35 11.29
N ALA A 43 11.94 -1.40 10.46
CA ALA A 43 10.96 -1.49 9.38
C ALA A 43 9.52 -1.55 9.95
N LYS A 44 9.29 -2.33 11.00
CA LYS A 44 7.99 -2.40 11.69
C LYS A 44 7.57 -1.05 12.27
N LYS A 45 8.47 -0.36 12.98
CA LYS A 45 8.21 0.99 13.51
C LYS A 45 7.90 1.99 12.40
N HIS A 46 8.55 1.86 11.25
CA HIS A 46 8.29 2.73 10.12
C HIS A 46 6.86 2.50 9.58
N ILE A 47 6.47 1.25 9.39
CA ILE A 47 5.10 0.87 9.00
C ILE A 47 4.07 1.36 10.01
N GLU A 48 4.32 1.18 11.31
CA GLU A 48 3.43 1.70 12.36
C GLU A 48 3.20 3.22 12.25
N ARG A 49 4.29 3.98 12.04
CA ARG A 49 4.19 5.45 11.89
C ARG A 49 3.34 5.85 10.70
N LEU A 50 3.48 5.15 9.58
CA LEU A 50 2.70 5.38 8.39
C LEU A 50 1.22 5.10 8.59
N ILE A 51 0.90 3.95 9.16
CA ILE A 51 -0.49 3.60 9.47
C ILE A 51 -1.08 4.63 10.42
N ALA A 52 -0.31 5.10 11.42
CA ALA A 52 -0.73 6.15 12.32
C ALA A 52 -0.99 7.49 11.61
N GLN A 53 -0.21 7.84 10.58
CA GLN A 53 -0.45 9.03 9.76
C GLN A 53 -1.75 8.91 8.96
N TRP A 54 -2.01 7.75 8.36
CA TRP A 54 -3.25 7.50 7.62
C TRP A 54 -4.50 7.57 8.51
N ILE A 55 -4.46 6.95 9.68
CA ILE A 55 -5.56 7.03 10.66
C ILE A 55 -5.84 8.48 11.12
N ASN A 56 -4.82 9.33 11.09
CA ASN A 56 -4.95 10.75 11.45
C ASN A 56 -5.33 11.65 10.27
N GLY A 57 -5.76 11.08 9.14
CA GLY A 57 -6.32 11.83 8.00
C GLY A 57 -5.32 12.23 6.91
N LYS A 58 -4.04 11.82 7.01
CA LYS A 58 -3.08 11.98 5.90
C LYS A 58 -3.18 10.78 4.96
N MET A 59 -4.23 10.76 4.15
CA MET A 59 -4.57 9.64 3.26
C MET A 59 -3.93 9.73 1.87
N GLU A 60 -2.77 10.35 1.74
CA GLU A 60 -2.02 10.33 0.49
C GLU A 60 -1.46 8.95 0.21
N GLY A 61 -1.39 8.58 -1.06
CA GLY A 61 -0.71 7.35 -1.49
C GLY A 61 0.76 7.39 -1.05
N ASN A 62 1.28 6.24 -0.64
CA ASN A 62 2.66 6.16 -0.18
C ASN A 62 3.42 5.08 -0.94
N VAL A 63 4.66 5.41 -1.29
CA VAL A 63 5.58 4.50 -1.96
C VAL A 63 6.73 4.18 -1.00
N PHE A 64 7.04 2.90 -0.84
CA PHE A 64 8.11 2.42 0.04
C PHE A 64 9.14 1.62 -0.72
N GLY A 65 10.41 1.92 -0.51
CA GLY A 65 11.51 1.08 -0.95
C GLY A 65 12.02 0.19 0.18
N PHE A 66 11.97 -1.13 -0.01
CA PHE A 66 12.60 -2.10 0.88
C PHE A 66 13.90 -2.59 0.25
N GLN A 67 15.03 -2.18 0.82
CA GLN A 67 16.35 -2.64 0.41
C GLN A 67 16.92 -3.59 1.45
N GLY A 68 17.56 -4.67 0.99
CA GLY A 68 18.21 -5.63 1.87
C GLY A 68 18.52 -6.94 1.15
N PRO A 69 19.34 -7.82 1.75
CA PRO A 69 19.70 -9.10 1.15
C PRO A 69 18.49 -10.00 0.91
N PRO A 70 18.59 -11.00 0.04
CA PRO A 70 17.54 -11.97 -0.17
C PRO A 70 17.25 -12.76 1.13
N GLY A 71 16.02 -13.23 1.28
CA GLY A 71 15.63 -14.07 2.41
C GLY A 71 15.33 -13.36 3.74
N VAL A 72 15.53 -12.05 3.85
CA VAL A 72 15.26 -11.30 5.09
C VAL A 72 13.77 -11.01 5.35
N GLY A 73 12.87 -11.49 4.49
CA GLY A 73 11.43 -11.40 4.70
C GLY A 73 10.75 -10.13 4.19
N LYS A 74 11.36 -9.39 3.25
CA LYS A 74 10.74 -8.17 2.66
C LYS A 74 9.32 -8.40 2.17
N THR A 75 9.10 -9.39 1.32
CA THR A 75 7.78 -9.75 0.78
C THR A 75 6.81 -10.22 1.88
N THR A 76 7.31 -10.97 2.87
CA THR A 76 6.51 -11.42 4.01
C THR A 76 6.03 -10.24 4.85
N LEU A 77 6.90 -9.27 5.12
CA LEU A 77 6.56 -8.05 5.85
C LEU A 77 5.48 -7.24 5.12
N CYS A 78 5.55 -7.13 3.78
CA CYS A 78 4.53 -6.45 3.00
C CYS A 78 3.20 -7.23 2.97
N LYS A 79 3.25 -8.53 2.65
CA LYS A 79 2.05 -9.35 2.45
C LYS A 79 1.35 -9.69 3.76
N LYS A 80 2.09 -10.18 4.76
CA LYS A 80 1.55 -10.64 6.05
C LYS A 80 1.56 -9.55 7.13
N GLY A 81 2.34 -8.52 6.95
CA GLY A 81 2.40 -7.35 7.82
C GLY A 81 1.54 -6.21 7.29
N LEU A 82 2.08 -5.38 6.41
CA LEU A 82 1.44 -4.15 5.95
C LEU A 82 0.03 -4.38 5.38
N ALA A 83 -0.15 -5.29 4.41
CA ALA A 83 -1.45 -5.50 3.78
C ALA A 83 -2.52 -5.97 4.78
N LYS A 84 -2.13 -6.81 5.76
CA LYS A 84 -3.04 -7.27 6.82
C LYS A 84 -3.35 -6.22 7.88
N CYS A 85 -2.49 -5.23 8.05
CA CYS A 85 -2.75 -4.11 8.95
C CYS A 85 -3.74 -3.12 8.36
N LEU A 86 -3.88 -3.07 7.04
CA LEU A 86 -4.80 -2.16 6.36
C LEU A 86 -6.14 -2.87 6.16
N THR A 87 -7.06 -2.64 7.07
CA THR A 87 -8.41 -3.21 7.02
C THR A 87 -9.43 -2.16 6.60
N ASP A 88 -10.48 -2.61 5.91
CA ASP A 88 -11.64 -1.81 5.60
C ASP A 88 -12.62 -1.73 6.80
N GLU A 89 -13.78 -1.10 6.59
CA GLU A 89 -14.84 -0.95 7.60
C GLU A 89 -15.42 -2.29 8.05
N ASN A 90 -15.32 -3.34 7.22
CA ASN A 90 -15.78 -4.69 7.51
C ASN A 90 -14.70 -5.53 8.22
N GLY A 91 -13.51 -4.99 8.43
CA GLY A 91 -12.37 -5.69 9.00
C GLY A 91 -11.64 -6.59 8.02
N GLU A 92 -11.94 -6.52 6.71
CA GLU A 92 -11.23 -7.26 5.68
C GLU A 92 -9.92 -6.57 5.32
N SER A 93 -8.86 -7.38 5.18
CA SER A 93 -7.53 -6.88 4.81
C SER A 93 -7.52 -6.40 3.37
N ARG A 94 -6.76 -5.33 3.08
CA ARG A 94 -6.56 -4.87 1.71
C ARG A 94 -5.96 -5.95 0.84
N PRO A 95 -6.42 -6.09 -0.42
CA PRO A 95 -5.83 -7.00 -1.38
C PRO A 95 -4.34 -6.71 -1.57
N PHE A 96 -3.55 -7.77 -1.67
CA PHE A 96 -2.12 -7.71 -1.94
C PHE A 96 -1.84 -8.32 -3.30
N SER A 97 -1.23 -7.54 -4.18
CA SER A 97 -0.83 -7.96 -5.51
C SER A 97 0.67 -7.90 -5.70
N PHE A 98 1.21 -8.90 -6.37
CA PHE A 98 2.64 -9.07 -6.58
C PHE A 98 2.97 -8.88 -8.06
N ILE A 99 3.97 -8.06 -8.34
CA ILE A 99 4.53 -7.84 -9.68
C ILE A 99 6.03 -8.13 -9.62
N ALA A 100 6.50 -9.14 -10.37
CA ALA A 100 7.92 -9.43 -10.53
C ALA A 100 8.43 -8.77 -11.83
N LEU A 101 9.33 -7.82 -11.72
CA LEU A 101 9.90 -7.12 -12.88
C LEU A 101 11.08 -7.87 -13.52
N GLY A 102 11.65 -8.86 -12.86
CA GLY A 102 12.80 -9.62 -13.39
C GLY A 102 12.56 -10.36 -14.70
N GLY A 103 11.29 -10.54 -15.10
CA GLY A 103 10.88 -11.12 -16.40
C GLY A 103 10.21 -10.13 -17.35
N ALA A 104 10.03 -8.87 -16.95
CA ALA A 104 9.39 -7.86 -17.77
C ALA A 104 10.32 -7.39 -18.90
N THR A 105 9.85 -7.50 -20.14
CA THR A 105 10.64 -7.19 -21.34
C THR A 105 10.46 -5.76 -21.83
N ASN A 106 9.32 -5.13 -21.50
CA ASN A 106 9.01 -3.75 -21.91
C ASN A 106 7.98 -3.09 -20.95
N GLY A 107 7.77 -1.78 -21.12
CA GLY A 107 6.83 -1.02 -20.32
C GLY A 107 5.37 -1.41 -20.51
N SER A 108 4.99 -1.92 -21.66
CA SER A 108 3.63 -2.34 -21.94
C SER A 108 3.11 -3.47 -21.03
N TYR A 109 4.02 -4.19 -20.36
CA TYR A 109 3.66 -5.14 -19.32
C TYR A 109 2.91 -4.47 -18.16
N LEU A 110 3.29 -3.27 -17.78
CA LEU A 110 2.67 -2.52 -16.68
C LEU A 110 1.45 -1.72 -17.14
N ASP A 111 1.60 -1.00 -18.24
CA ASP A 111 0.69 0.04 -18.71
C ASP A 111 -0.26 -0.43 -19.83
N GLY A 112 0.04 -1.56 -20.45
CA GLY A 112 -0.72 -2.08 -21.58
C GLY A 112 -0.28 -1.52 -22.92
N HIS A 113 -0.99 -1.90 -23.98
CA HIS A 113 -0.75 -1.41 -25.34
C HIS A 113 -1.79 -0.34 -25.70
N SER A 114 -1.37 0.65 -26.49
CA SER A 114 -2.26 1.65 -27.06
C SER A 114 -3.41 0.99 -27.85
N TYR A 115 -4.59 1.56 -27.82
CA TYR A 115 -5.81 1.11 -28.51
C TYR A 115 -5.67 0.87 -30.01
N THR A 116 -4.63 1.40 -30.62
CA THR A 116 -4.36 1.33 -32.07
C THR A 116 -3.74 0.02 -32.52
N TYR A 117 -3.36 -0.87 -31.60
CA TYR A 117 -2.76 -2.16 -31.95
C TYR A 117 -3.78 -3.29 -31.89
N VAL A 118 -3.77 -4.12 -32.93
CA VAL A 118 -4.54 -5.38 -32.95
C VAL A 118 -3.98 -6.29 -31.86
N GLY A 119 -4.82 -6.67 -30.88
CA GLY A 119 -4.40 -7.46 -29.72
C GLY A 119 -3.95 -6.60 -28.53
N SER A 120 -4.34 -5.31 -28.45
CA SER A 120 -4.10 -4.47 -27.29
C SER A 120 -4.70 -5.13 -26.04
N THR A 121 -3.88 -5.22 -24.99
CA THR A 121 -4.26 -5.77 -23.68
C THR A 121 -4.10 -4.70 -22.60
N TRP A 122 -4.89 -4.83 -21.55
CA TRP A 122 -4.73 -4.01 -20.36
C TRP A 122 -3.34 -4.23 -19.76
N GLY A 123 -2.76 -3.21 -19.16
CA GLY A 123 -1.54 -3.36 -18.38
C GLY A 123 -1.79 -4.11 -17.08
N ARG A 124 -0.75 -4.70 -16.52
CA ARG A 124 -0.83 -5.47 -15.26
C ARG A 124 -1.46 -4.68 -14.11
N ILE A 125 -1.28 -3.36 -14.07
CA ILE A 125 -1.89 -2.49 -13.05
C ILE A 125 -3.42 -2.52 -13.15
N VAL A 126 -3.96 -2.37 -14.36
CA VAL A 126 -5.42 -2.41 -14.60
C VAL A 126 -5.98 -3.79 -14.27
N ASP A 127 -5.29 -4.86 -14.68
CA ASP A 127 -5.69 -6.23 -14.34
C ASP A 127 -5.79 -6.42 -12.83
N ILE A 128 -4.82 -5.93 -12.05
CA ILE A 128 -4.85 -5.98 -10.59
C ILE A 128 -6.09 -5.28 -10.03
N LEU A 129 -6.43 -4.09 -10.53
CA LEU A 129 -7.60 -3.36 -10.06
C LEU A 129 -8.90 -4.11 -10.37
N ILE A 130 -8.99 -4.72 -11.56
CA ILE A 130 -10.15 -5.53 -11.98
C ILE A 130 -10.24 -6.81 -11.14
N GLU A 131 -9.15 -7.54 -10.98
CA GLU A 131 -9.09 -8.80 -10.21
C GLU A 131 -9.43 -8.59 -8.75
N THR A 132 -8.87 -7.54 -8.14
CA THR A 132 -9.06 -7.25 -6.72
C THR A 132 -10.37 -6.53 -6.40
N LYS A 133 -11.00 -5.91 -7.41
CA LYS A 133 -12.17 -5.01 -7.23
C LYS A 133 -11.94 -3.92 -6.18
N CYS A 134 -10.70 -3.50 -6.03
CA CYS A 134 -10.26 -2.54 -5.03
C CYS A 134 -9.41 -1.47 -5.70
N MET A 135 -9.78 -0.20 -5.54
CA MET A 135 -9.08 0.93 -6.16
C MET A 135 -7.79 1.32 -5.43
N ASN A 136 -7.55 0.76 -4.25
CA ASN A 136 -6.36 1.05 -3.44
C ASN A 136 -5.71 -0.22 -2.86
N PRO A 137 -5.40 -1.23 -3.71
CA PRO A 137 -4.72 -2.44 -3.28
C PRO A 137 -3.28 -2.12 -2.85
N VAL A 138 -2.66 -3.03 -2.10
CA VAL A 138 -1.22 -2.99 -1.86
C VAL A 138 -0.52 -3.68 -3.02
N ILE A 139 0.20 -2.91 -3.84
CA ILE A 139 0.97 -3.46 -4.96
C ILE A 139 2.44 -3.56 -4.53
N TYR A 140 2.96 -4.77 -4.52
CA TYR A 140 4.36 -5.05 -4.23
C TYR A 140 5.11 -5.34 -5.52
N ILE A 141 6.10 -4.53 -5.80
CA ILE A 141 6.95 -4.66 -7.00
C ILE A 141 8.29 -5.24 -6.55
N ASP A 142 8.64 -6.41 -7.08
CA ASP A 142 9.89 -7.11 -6.75
C ASP A 142 10.89 -7.04 -7.91
N GLU A 143 12.15 -7.25 -7.57
CA GLU A 143 13.25 -7.34 -8.52
C GLU A 143 13.48 -6.08 -9.36
N LEU A 144 13.22 -4.91 -8.79
CA LEU A 144 13.46 -3.62 -9.45
C LEU A 144 14.93 -3.44 -9.87
N ASP A 145 15.86 -4.02 -9.11
CA ASP A 145 17.30 -4.01 -9.41
C ASP A 145 17.68 -4.85 -10.63
N LYS A 146 16.81 -5.78 -11.05
CA LYS A 146 17.00 -6.61 -12.25
C LYS A 146 16.45 -5.98 -13.53
N VAL A 147 15.74 -4.88 -13.43
CA VAL A 147 15.30 -4.13 -14.60
C VAL A 147 16.51 -3.70 -15.41
N SER A 148 16.57 -4.13 -16.68
CA SER A 148 17.73 -3.92 -17.53
C SER A 148 18.00 -2.42 -17.75
N LYS A 149 19.29 -2.07 -17.95
CA LYS A 149 19.70 -0.70 -18.34
C LYS A 149 19.46 -0.39 -19.81
N THR A 150 18.74 -1.26 -20.53
CA THR A 150 18.34 -1.06 -21.93
C THR A 150 17.23 -0.01 -22.05
N GLU A 151 16.90 0.39 -23.27
CA GLU A 151 15.80 1.33 -23.53
C GLU A 151 14.46 0.82 -22.96
N HIS A 152 14.18 -0.49 -23.07
CA HIS A 152 13.00 -1.11 -22.50
C HIS A 152 12.96 -1.04 -20.95
N GLY A 153 14.12 -1.18 -20.29
CA GLY A 153 14.20 -1.02 -18.85
C GLY A 153 13.96 0.43 -18.42
N LYS A 154 14.44 1.40 -19.19
CA LYS A 154 14.16 2.83 -18.94
C LYS A 154 12.67 3.14 -19.07
N GLU A 155 11.98 2.51 -20.02
CA GLU A 155 10.55 2.63 -20.20
C GLU A 155 9.78 2.16 -18.95
N ILE A 156 10.11 0.99 -18.40
CA ILE A 156 9.53 0.47 -17.14
C ILE A 156 9.76 1.46 -15.99
N ILE A 157 10.99 1.98 -15.85
CA ILE A 157 11.32 2.96 -14.81
C ILE A 157 10.52 4.24 -15.00
N GLY A 158 10.36 4.71 -16.25
CA GLY A 158 9.54 5.88 -16.58
C GLY A 158 8.09 5.70 -16.11
N ILE A 159 7.47 4.58 -16.45
CA ILE A 159 6.09 4.27 -16.03
C ILE A 159 5.97 4.22 -14.50
N LEU A 160 6.90 3.56 -13.80
CA LEU A 160 6.89 3.51 -12.35
C LEU A 160 7.05 4.90 -11.73
N THR A 161 7.88 5.77 -12.33
CA THR A 161 8.05 7.15 -11.87
C THR A 161 6.72 7.91 -12.00
N HIS A 162 6.04 7.80 -13.13
CA HIS A 162 4.71 8.40 -13.32
C HIS A 162 3.68 7.88 -12.30
N LEU A 163 3.61 6.57 -12.09
CA LEU A 163 2.68 5.96 -11.14
C LEU A 163 2.94 6.36 -9.68
N THR A 164 4.17 6.68 -9.34
CA THR A 164 4.59 7.00 -7.96
C THR A 164 4.68 8.49 -7.67
N ASP A 165 4.60 9.34 -8.69
CA ASP A 165 4.66 10.79 -8.54
C ASP A 165 3.25 11.37 -8.30
N PRO A 166 2.95 11.88 -7.09
CA PRO A 166 1.64 12.46 -6.80
C PRO A 166 1.28 13.66 -7.68
N SER A 167 2.26 14.37 -8.22
CA SER A 167 2.04 15.54 -9.06
C SER A 167 1.51 15.19 -10.45
N GLN A 168 1.65 13.94 -10.87
CA GLN A 168 1.24 13.44 -12.19
C GLN A 168 -0.05 12.61 -12.16
N ASN A 169 -0.55 12.31 -10.98
CA ASN A 169 -1.76 11.50 -10.74
C ASN A 169 -2.99 12.36 -10.39
N GLN A 170 -3.06 13.59 -10.92
CA GLN A 170 -4.22 14.47 -10.75
C GLN A 170 -5.29 14.21 -11.82
#